data_a627dd1018b26f382394e7075c932fbe
#
_entry.id   a627dd1018b26f382394e7075c932fbe
#
_cell.length_a   1.000
_cell.length_b   1.000
_cell.length_c   1.000
_cell.angle_alpha   90.00
_cell.angle_beta   90.00
_cell.angle_gamma   90.00
#
_symmetry.space_group_name_H-M   'P 1'
#
loop_
_entity.id
_entity.type
_entity.pdbx_description
1 polymer ?
#
loop_
_entity_poly.entity_id
_entity_poly.type
_entity_poly.pdbx_seq_one_letter_code
_entity_poly.pdbx_strand_id
1 'polypeptide(L)'
;MAKVIYEGSSKLARYRVVDDVYNDRPARLLLAGDDETPQSGLALDDNSEMLFDYNQRLLEVALSLRPTRVLVIGGGAFTLPRAILTYLPSAHVDVVEIDPLLPRLARKYFQLKHNRRLKAYVADGRDYINQCQRTYDLIIVDAFHEYDIPISLLTVEAAQDYARLLAPGGSLAMNIIARYRSSTPTLMHRVMASLRPSFTSLALFPADVHDSPRDEHNLILVASHQTVPNLDYLLSNEVYPQMFDEEMLQLRDTNNS
;
A
#
# COMPACT_ATOMS: atom_id res chain seq x y z
N MET A 1 -18.12 -9.93 21.50
CA MET A 1 -18.99 -9.28 20.49
C MET A 1 -18.35 -7.96 20.08
N ALA A 2 -18.28 -7.73 18.78
CA ALA A 2 -17.78 -6.48 18.23
C ALA A 2 -18.53 -5.27 18.82
N LYS A 3 -17.79 -4.28 19.28
CA LYS A 3 -18.35 -3.02 19.78
C LYS A 3 -18.20 -1.94 18.72
N VAL A 4 -19.31 -1.54 18.09
CA VAL A 4 -19.33 -0.40 17.17
C VAL A 4 -19.10 0.90 17.96
N ILE A 5 -18.05 1.64 17.61
CA ILE A 5 -17.70 2.93 18.24
C ILE A 5 -17.94 4.12 17.31
N TYR A 6 -18.08 3.86 16.01
CA TYR A 6 -18.47 4.83 14.99
C TYR A 6 -19.16 4.13 13.82
N GLU A 7 -20.16 4.79 13.27
CA GLU A 7 -20.79 4.44 12.01
C GLU A 7 -21.15 5.73 11.26
N GLY A 8 -20.88 5.76 9.97
CA GLY A 8 -21.13 6.92 9.13
C GLY A 8 -20.71 6.68 7.69
N SER A 9 -21.02 7.62 6.81
CA SER A 9 -20.73 7.51 5.38
C SER A 9 -20.05 8.76 4.86
N SER A 10 -19.24 8.59 3.85
CA SER A 10 -18.80 9.65 2.94
C SER A 10 -19.61 9.57 1.63
N LYS A 11 -19.12 10.26 0.60
CA LYS A 11 -19.64 10.09 -0.77
C LYS A 11 -19.10 8.81 -1.44
N LEU A 12 -18.06 8.20 -0.89
CA LEU A 12 -17.34 7.08 -1.49
C LEU A 12 -17.74 5.75 -0.87
N ALA A 13 -17.91 5.70 0.46
CA ALA A 13 -18.25 4.47 1.16
C ALA A 13 -18.96 4.73 2.50
N ARG A 14 -19.60 3.67 3.02
CA ARG A 14 -20.03 3.58 4.41
C ARG A 14 -18.85 3.03 5.24
N TYR A 15 -18.64 3.59 6.43
CA TYR A 15 -17.57 3.17 7.33
C TYR A 15 -18.13 2.82 8.71
N ARG A 16 -17.55 1.78 9.29
CA ARG A 16 -17.70 1.47 10.72
C ARG A 16 -16.32 1.40 11.38
N VAL A 17 -16.21 1.89 12.60
CA VAL A 17 -15.06 1.64 13.44
C VAL A 17 -15.54 0.76 14.58
N VAL A 18 -14.91 -0.38 14.75
CA VAL A 18 -15.31 -1.37 15.75
C VAL A 18 -14.12 -1.77 16.62
N ASP A 19 -14.37 -1.99 17.91
CA ASP A 19 -13.43 -2.69 18.78
C ASP A 19 -13.87 -4.16 18.85
N ASP A 20 -12.98 -5.06 18.46
CA ASP A 20 -13.21 -6.50 18.38
C ASP A 20 -11.92 -7.29 18.66
N VAL A 21 -11.95 -8.59 18.43
CA VAL A 21 -10.78 -9.46 18.43
C VAL A 21 -10.39 -9.79 16.98
N TYR A 22 -9.14 -9.60 16.64
CA TYR A 22 -8.57 -9.97 15.35
C TYR A 22 -7.29 -10.78 15.57
N ASN A 23 -7.25 -12.02 15.06
CA ASN A 23 -6.16 -12.97 15.30
C ASN A 23 -5.80 -13.09 16.79
N ASP A 24 -6.82 -13.36 17.62
CA ASP A 24 -6.73 -13.52 19.09
C ASP A 24 -6.23 -12.27 19.85
N ARG A 25 -6.18 -11.10 19.18
CA ARG A 25 -5.74 -9.83 19.81
C ARG A 25 -6.87 -8.80 19.84
N PRO A 26 -6.99 -8.03 20.94
CA PRO A 26 -7.92 -6.91 20.97
C PRO A 26 -7.49 -5.87 19.92
N ALA A 27 -8.42 -5.50 19.04
CA ALA A 27 -8.14 -4.64 17.92
C ALA A 27 -9.24 -3.60 17.70
N ARG A 28 -8.84 -2.45 17.17
CA ARG A 28 -9.76 -1.48 16.57
C ARG A 28 -9.65 -1.57 15.07
N LEU A 29 -10.76 -1.85 14.42
CA LEU A 29 -10.85 -2.11 12.98
C LEU A 29 -11.65 -1.00 12.29
N LEU A 30 -11.18 -0.60 11.11
CA LEU A 30 -11.91 0.22 10.15
C LEU A 30 -12.51 -0.72 9.10
N LEU A 31 -13.82 -0.78 9.05
CA LEU A 31 -14.58 -1.54 8.05
C LEU A 31 -15.15 -0.57 7.02
N ALA A 32 -15.09 -0.93 5.73
CA ALA A 32 -15.66 -0.15 4.65
C ALA A 32 -16.62 -1.00 3.80
N GLY A 33 -17.66 -0.37 3.27
CA GLY A 33 -18.70 -1.05 2.49
C GLY A 33 -19.67 -1.85 3.35
N ASP A 34 -20.36 -2.80 2.72
CA ASP A 34 -21.31 -3.69 3.39
C ASP A 34 -20.64 -4.97 3.90
N ASP A 35 -19.41 -5.23 3.44
CA ASP A 35 -18.60 -6.33 3.90
C ASP A 35 -17.96 -6.03 5.27
N GLU A 36 -17.82 -7.06 6.07
CA GLU A 36 -17.21 -6.94 7.39
C GLU A 36 -15.68 -7.06 7.35
N THR A 37 -15.08 -7.05 6.15
CA THR A 37 -13.63 -7.17 5.98
C THR A 37 -12.91 -5.90 6.43
N PRO A 38 -11.96 -6.01 7.36
CA PRO A 38 -11.22 -4.85 7.83
C PRO A 38 -10.31 -4.26 6.75
N GLN A 39 -10.46 -2.96 6.50
CA GLN A 39 -9.60 -2.19 5.59
C GLN A 39 -8.33 -1.67 6.28
N SER A 40 -8.40 -1.47 7.58
CA SER A 40 -7.30 -1.00 8.42
C SER A 40 -7.53 -1.40 9.86
N GLY A 41 -6.45 -1.50 10.63
CA GLY A 41 -6.57 -1.89 12.03
C GLY A 41 -5.46 -1.35 12.91
N LEU A 42 -5.76 -1.29 14.21
CA LEU A 42 -4.86 -0.92 15.29
C LEU A 42 -4.97 -1.96 16.40
N ALA A 43 -3.87 -2.61 16.78
CA ALA A 43 -3.81 -3.43 17.97
C ALA A 43 -4.00 -2.55 19.21
N LEU A 44 -4.88 -2.94 20.13
CA LEU A 44 -5.20 -2.15 21.32
C LEU A 44 -4.32 -2.52 22.52
N ASP A 45 -3.73 -3.71 22.51
CA ASP A 45 -2.79 -4.22 23.51
C ASP A 45 -1.37 -3.67 23.27
N ASP A 46 -0.93 -3.63 22.02
CA ASP A 46 0.34 -3.01 21.61
C ASP A 46 0.18 -2.28 20.27
N ASN A 47 0.00 -0.98 20.35
CA ASN A 47 -0.21 -0.12 19.17
C ASN A 47 1.09 0.20 18.39
N SER A 48 2.22 -0.32 18.79
CA SER A 48 3.49 -0.24 18.05
C SER A 48 3.57 -1.28 16.94
N GLU A 49 2.86 -2.40 17.09
CA GLU A 49 2.82 -3.45 16.08
C GLU A 49 1.77 -3.20 15.00
N MET A 50 2.09 -3.64 13.78
CA MET A 50 1.12 -3.68 12.70
C MET A 50 0.18 -4.87 12.88
N LEU A 51 -1.13 -4.63 12.70
CA LEU A 51 -2.14 -5.67 12.88
C LEU A 51 -2.22 -6.62 11.67
N PHE A 52 -1.90 -6.12 10.47
CA PHE A 52 -1.97 -6.89 9.23
C PHE A 52 -0.57 -7.17 8.67
N ASP A 53 -0.36 -8.37 8.19
CA ASP A 53 0.95 -8.83 7.70
C ASP A 53 1.45 -7.98 6.53
N TYR A 54 0.60 -7.58 5.59
CA TYR A 54 0.99 -6.73 4.48
C TYR A 54 1.49 -5.34 4.94
N ASN A 55 0.86 -4.78 5.96
CA ASN A 55 1.32 -3.52 6.56
C ASN A 55 2.65 -3.68 7.28
N GLN A 56 2.83 -4.81 7.96
CA GLN A 56 4.11 -5.17 8.56
C GLN A 56 5.22 -5.26 7.50
N ARG A 57 4.97 -5.93 6.38
CA ARG A 57 5.92 -6.05 5.27
C ARG A 57 6.25 -4.70 4.64
N LEU A 58 5.27 -3.85 4.39
CA LEU A 58 5.52 -2.48 3.88
C LEU A 58 6.33 -1.64 4.87
N LEU A 59 6.09 -1.79 6.17
CA LEU A 59 6.91 -1.15 7.20
C LEU A 59 8.35 -1.69 7.18
N GLU A 60 8.56 -2.99 7.07
CA GLU A 60 9.89 -3.62 6.98
C GLU A 60 10.67 -3.11 5.75
N VAL A 61 10.01 -2.96 4.59
CA VAL A 61 10.61 -2.32 3.40
C VAL A 61 11.06 -0.89 3.75
N ALA A 62 10.20 -0.09 4.38
CA ALA A 62 10.56 1.27 4.77
C ALA A 62 11.72 1.29 5.78
N LEU A 63 11.74 0.39 6.76
CA LEU A 63 12.82 0.29 7.75
C LEU A 63 14.16 -0.11 7.12
N SER A 64 14.13 -1.00 6.14
CA SER A 64 15.33 -1.45 5.41
C SER A 64 15.93 -0.34 4.55
N LEU A 65 15.08 0.42 3.86
CA LEU A 65 15.49 1.51 2.96
C LEU A 65 15.82 2.82 3.70
N ARG A 66 15.28 3.02 4.91
CA ARG A 66 15.47 4.23 5.73
C ARG A 66 15.21 5.55 4.99
N PRO A 67 14.10 5.69 4.29
CA PRO A 67 13.79 6.87 3.52
C PRO A 67 13.63 8.11 4.42
N THR A 68 13.98 9.27 3.87
CA THR A 68 13.71 10.57 4.51
C THR A 68 12.43 11.23 3.99
N ARG A 69 12.04 10.91 2.76
CA ARG A 69 10.79 11.40 2.14
C ARG A 69 9.99 10.23 1.61
N VAL A 70 8.82 10.05 2.17
CA VAL A 70 7.90 8.95 1.83
C VAL A 70 6.60 9.53 1.28
N LEU A 71 6.14 8.98 0.16
CA LEU A 71 4.78 9.15 -0.32
C LEU A 71 4.00 7.88 -0.06
N VAL A 72 2.83 7.99 0.55
CA VAL A 72 1.88 6.89 0.71
C VAL A 72 0.61 7.23 -0.07
N ILE A 73 0.23 6.40 -1.02
CA ILE A 73 -1.02 6.48 -1.77
C ILE A 73 -1.99 5.46 -1.17
N GLY A 74 -3.08 5.96 -0.60
CA GLY A 74 -3.97 5.23 0.28
C GLY A 74 -3.60 5.46 1.75
N GLY A 75 -4.49 6.12 2.49
CA GLY A 75 -4.27 6.42 3.90
C GLY A 75 -4.93 5.42 4.84
N GLY A 76 -6.13 4.99 4.50
CA GLY A 76 -6.96 4.18 5.37
C GLY A 76 -7.08 4.80 6.76
N ALA A 77 -6.79 4.02 7.81
CA ALA A 77 -6.71 4.51 9.17
C ALA A 77 -5.36 5.18 9.53
N PHE A 78 -4.47 5.39 8.56
CA PHE A 78 -3.14 6.01 8.75
C PHE A 78 -2.21 5.21 9.69
N THR A 79 -2.43 3.93 9.85
CA THR A 79 -1.61 3.09 10.76
C THR A 79 -0.19 2.93 10.23
N LEU A 80 -0.02 2.64 8.94
CA LEU A 80 1.30 2.54 8.30
C LEU A 80 2.07 3.88 8.30
N PRO A 81 1.49 5.02 7.86
CA PRO A 81 2.15 6.33 7.98
C PRO A 81 2.58 6.68 9.42
N ARG A 82 1.75 6.36 10.40
CA ARG A 82 2.05 6.56 11.82
C ARG A 82 3.25 5.70 12.28
N ALA A 83 3.28 4.44 11.88
CA ALA A 83 4.39 3.54 12.21
C ALA A 83 5.70 4.01 11.59
N ILE A 84 5.70 4.39 10.30
CA ILE A 84 6.88 4.96 9.62
C ILE A 84 7.43 6.16 10.41
N LEU A 85 6.57 7.10 10.81
CA LEU A 85 6.98 8.27 11.59
C LEU A 85 7.51 7.94 12.99
N THR A 86 7.06 6.84 13.57
CA THR A 86 7.51 6.35 14.89
C THR A 86 8.89 5.72 14.79
N TYR A 87 9.09 4.83 13.83
CA TYR A 87 10.33 4.06 13.71
C TYR A 87 11.43 4.77 12.90
N LEU A 88 11.06 5.75 12.05
CA LEU A 88 12.00 6.56 11.26
C LEU A 88 11.90 8.04 11.67
N PRO A 89 12.64 8.47 12.70
CA PRO A 89 12.53 9.84 13.24
C PRO A 89 12.87 10.95 12.24
N SER A 90 13.69 10.66 11.22
CA SER A 90 14.05 11.60 10.15
C SER A 90 13.06 11.63 8.98
N ALA A 91 12.15 10.66 8.89
CA ALA A 91 11.22 10.57 7.78
C ALA A 91 10.14 11.67 7.82
N HIS A 92 9.82 12.19 6.64
CA HIS A 92 8.65 13.02 6.36
C HIS A 92 7.72 12.22 5.46
N VAL A 93 6.44 12.18 5.80
CA VAL A 93 5.46 11.35 5.11
C VAL A 93 4.36 12.23 4.52
N ASP A 94 4.23 12.21 3.21
CA ASP A 94 3.08 12.74 2.48
C ASP A 94 2.11 11.56 2.25
N VAL A 95 0.84 11.74 2.60
CA VAL A 95 -0.21 10.74 2.41
C VAL A 95 -1.27 11.31 1.49
N VAL A 96 -1.60 10.59 0.44
CA VAL A 96 -2.70 10.92 -0.48
C VAL A 96 -3.85 9.98 -0.20
N GLU A 97 -4.98 10.53 0.20
CA GLU A 97 -6.18 9.80 0.54
C GLU A 97 -7.38 10.43 -0.18
N ILE A 98 -8.11 9.63 -0.91
CA ILE A 98 -9.24 10.11 -1.72
C ILE A 98 -10.45 10.50 -0.85
N ASP A 99 -10.64 9.82 0.28
CA ASP A 99 -11.79 10.05 1.15
C ASP A 99 -11.46 11.04 2.29
N PRO A 100 -12.06 12.25 2.29
CA PRO A 100 -11.82 13.25 3.34
C PRO A 100 -12.28 12.81 4.74
N LEU A 101 -13.09 11.76 4.85
CA LEU A 101 -13.53 11.21 6.12
C LEU A 101 -12.42 10.43 6.82
N LEU A 102 -11.61 9.67 6.07
CA LEU A 102 -10.60 8.78 6.63
C LEU A 102 -9.54 9.50 7.49
N PRO A 103 -8.94 10.63 7.08
CA PRO A 103 -8.03 11.38 7.96
C PRO A 103 -8.68 11.86 9.26
N ARG A 104 -10.00 12.10 9.28
CA ARG A 104 -10.74 12.48 10.49
C ARG A 104 -10.93 11.29 11.43
N LEU A 105 -11.32 10.13 10.87
CA LEU A 105 -11.45 8.88 11.62
C LEU A 105 -10.11 8.44 12.20
N ALA A 106 -9.03 8.56 11.42
CA ALA A 106 -7.68 8.26 11.86
C ALA A 106 -7.28 9.07 13.09
N ARG A 107 -7.54 10.40 13.09
CA ARG A 107 -7.25 11.27 14.25
C ARG A 107 -8.12 10.92 15.45
N LYS A 108 -9.39 10.63 15.23
CA LYS A 108 -10.34 10.42 16.34
C LYS A 108 -10.23 9.04 16.98
N TYR A 109 -9.95 8.01 16.16
CA TYR A 109 -10.07 6.62 16.61
C TYR A 109 -8.76 5.81 16.49
N PHE A 110 -7.83 6.18 15.60
CA PHE A 110 -6.63 5.40 15.31
C PHE A 110 -5.33 6.09 15.76
N GLN A 111 -5.44 6.97 16.76
CA GLN A 111 -4.29 7.59 17.42
C GLN A 111 -3.38 8.42 16.49
N LEU A 112 -3.88 8.89 15.36
CA LEU A 112 -3.14 9.79 14.49
C LEU A 112 -3.04 11.17 15.14
N LYS A 113 -1.92 11.43 15.80
CA LYS A 113 -1.62 12.74 16.42
C LYS A 113 -1.15 13.75 15.38
N HIS A 114 -1.30 15.03 15.71
CA HIS A 114 -0.69 16.07 14.91
C HIS A 114 0.83 15.87 14.87
N ASN A 115 1.40 15.85 13.66
CA ASN A 115 2.82 15.69 13.44
C ASN A 115 3.26 16.57 12.26
N ARG A 116 4.26 17.46 12.48
CA ARG A 116 4.76 18.36 11.43
C ARG A 116 5.44 17.62 10.28
N ARG A 117 5.84 16.36 10.50
CA ARG A 117 6.45 15.49 9.50
C ARG A 117 5.42 14.70 8.66
N LEU A 118 4.11 14.83 8.95
CA LEU A 118 3.04 14.21 8.20
C LEU A 118 2.17 15.28 7.52
N LYS A 119 1.97 15.12 6.21
CA LYS A 119 0.99 15.89 5.45
C LYS A 119 0.00 14.94 4.81
N ALA A 120 -1.29 15.20 5.01
CA ALA A 120 -2.37 14.46 4.35
C ALA A 120 -2.98 15.35 3.26
N TYR A 121 -3.05 14.82 2.05
CA TYR A 121 -3.68 15.42 0.88
C TYR A 121 -4.97 14.65 0.58
N VAL A 122 -6.08 15.36 0.48
CA VAL A 122 -7.34 14.77 0.03
C VAL A 122 -7.39 14.94 -1.48
N ALA A 123 -7.07 13.87 -2.20
CA ALA A 123 -6.98 13.87 -3.66
C ALA A 123 -7.07 12.42 -4.21
N ASP A 124 -7.42 12.30 -5.48
CA ASP A 124 -7.21 11.06 -6.22
C ASP A 124 -5.72 10.77 -6.35
N GLY A 125 -5.32 9.50 -6.13
CA GLY A 125 -3.92 9.08 -6.16
C GLY A 125 -3.29 9.24 -7.54
N ARG A 126 -4.03 8.91 -8.61
CA ARG A 126 -3.55 9.02 -9.99
C ARG A 126 -3.33 10.48 -10.41
N ASP A 127 -4.28 11.34 -10.06
CA ASP A 127 -4.17 12.77 -10.31
C ASP A 127 -2.99 13.39 -9.57
N TYR A 128 -2.81 12.98 -8.31
CA TYR A 128 -1.70 13.47 -7.49
C TYR A 128 -0.34 13.14 -8.08
N ILE A 129 -0.08 11.87 -8.46
CA ILE A 129 1.22 11.47 -9.01
C ILE A 129 1.49 12.15 -10.35
N ASN A 130 0.46 12.35 -11.18
CA ASN A 130 0.60 13.03 -12.46
C ASN A 130 1.04 14.49 -12.30
N GLN A 131 0.49 15.21 -11.31
CA GLN A 131 0.73 16.65 -11.10
C GLN A 131 1.89 16.95 -10.14
N CYS A 132 2.31 15.99 -9.34
CA CYS A 132 3.34 16.19 -8.32
C CYS A 132 4.70 16.47 -8.95
N GLN A 133 5.43 17.47 -8.38
CA GLN A 133 6.78 17.84 -8.77
C GLN A 133 7.83 17.52 -7.69
N ARG A 134 7.41 16.90 -6.59
CA ARG A 134 8.30 16.52 -5.50
C ARG A 134 8.95 15.18 -5.79
N THR A 135 10.12 14.94 -5.20
CA THR A 135 10.77 13.63 -5.25
C THR A 135 10.74 12.95 -3.90
N TYR A 136 10.67 11.62 -3.91
CA TYR A 136 10.55 10.77 -2.75
C TYR A 136 11.61 9.67 -2.79
N ASP A 137 12.08 9.25 -1.61
CA ASP A 137 13.01 8.13 -1.48
C ASP A 137 12.25 6.79 -1.49
N LEU A 138 10.97 6.82 -1.07
CA LEU A 138 10.06 5.68 -1.10
C LEU A 138 8.67 6.15 -1.47
N ILE A 139 8.06 5.46 -2.43
CA ILE A 139 6.63 5.59 -2.74
C ILE A 139 5.97 4.27 -2.35
N ILE A 140 4.90 4.33 -1.56
CA ILE A 140 4.09 3.17 -1.18
C ILE A 140 2.71 3.33 -1.80
N VAL A 141 2.24 2.30 -2.51
CA VAL A 141 0.88 2.21 -3.05
C VAL A 141 0.13 1.14 -2.28
N ASP A 142 -0.82 1.59 -1.46
CA ASP A 142 -1.69 0.76 -0.61
C ASP A 142 -3.12 1.32 -0.67
N ALA A 143 -3.60 1.55 -1.90
CA ALA A 143 -4.90 2.14 -2.19
C ALA A 143 -5.85 1.06 -2.72
N PHE A 144 -6.94 0.82 -2.02
CA PHE A 144 -7.97 -0.14 -2.39
C PHE A 144 -9.34 0.55 -2.48
N HIS A 145 -10.11 0.13 -3.47
CA HIS A 145 -11.54 0.38 -3.54
C HIS A 145 -12.21 -0.98 -3.41
N GLU A 146 -12.85 -1.21 -2.26
CA GLU A 146 -13.32 -2.55 -1.85
C GLU A 146 -12.13 -3.53 -1.76
N TYR A 147 -11.94 -4.42 -2.74
CA TYR A 147 -10.87 -5.41 -2.77
C TYR A 147 -9.81 -5.14 -3.85
N ASP A 148 -10.05 -4.17 -4.73
CA ASP A 148 -9.22 -3.94 -5.90
C ASP A 148 -8.42 -2.63 -5.81
N ILE A 149 -7.17 -2.67 -6.26
CA ILE A 149 -6.40 -1.45 -6.51
C ILE A 149 -6.96 -0.80 -7.77
N PRO A 150 -7.20 0.53 -7.76
CA PRO A 150 -7.59 1.25 -8.97
C PRO A 150 -6.62 1.00 -10.12
N ILE A 151 -7.11 0.49 -11.23
CA ILE A 151 -6.28 0.14 -12.42
C ILE A 151 -5.41 1.33 -12.86
N SER A 152 -5.92 2.56 -12.74
CA SER A 152 -5.19 3.79 -13.07
C SER A 152 -3.86 3.96 -12.30
N LEU A 153 -3.71 3.32 -11.13
CA LEU A 153 -2.47 3.31 -10.36
C LEU A 153 -1.49 2.19 -10.77
N LEU A 154 -1.89 1.30 -11.67
CA LEU A 154 -1.14 0.11 -12.07
C LEU A 154 -0.66 0.15 -13.54
N THR A 155 -0.92 1.23 -14.25
CA THR A 155 -0.65 1.38 -15.68
C THR A 155 0.83 1.69 -15.97
N VAL A 156 1.24 1.53 -17.21
CA VAL A 156 2.58 1.95 -17.69
C VAL A 156 2.80 3.44 -17.46
N GLU A 157 1.76 4.25 -17.65
CA GLU A 157 1.79 5.69 -17.46
C GLU A 157 1.95 6.05 -15.98
N ALA A 158 1.27 5.33 -15.09
CA ALA A 158 1.47 5.47 -13.64
C ALA A 158 2.91 5.06 -13.25
N ALA A 159 3.44 3.99 -13.83
CA ALA A 159 4.82 3.54 -13.60
C ALA A 159 5.85 4.61 -14.00
N GLN A 160 5.64 5.29 -15.12
CA GLN A 160 6.47 6.42 -15.56
C GLN A 160 6.41 7.59 -14.57
N ASP A 161 5.23 7.91 -14.05
CA ASP A 161 5.07 8.95 -13.04
C ASP A 161 5.75 8.56 -11.72
N TYR A 162 5.63 7.32 -11.26
CA TYR A 162 6.37 6.85 -10.09
C TYR A 162 7.89 6.98 -10.29
N ALA A 163 8.40 6.53 -11.44
CA ALA A 163 9.82 6.63 -11.76
C ALA A 163 10.32 8.09 -11.76
N ARG A 164 9.53 9.01 -12.30
CA ARG A 164 9.80 10.46 -12.30
C ARG A 164 9.81 11.05 -10.88
N LEU A 165 8.95 10.57 -10.00
CA LEU A 165 8.82 11.07 -8.63
C LEU A 165 9.85 10.43 -7.68
N LEU A 166 10.54 9.38 -8.06
CA LEU A 166 11.56 8.77 -7.24
C LEU A 166 12.87 9.55 -7.32
N ALA A 167 13.47 9.81 -6.17
CA ALA A 167 14.83 10.31 -6.07
C ALA A 167 15.82 9.24 -6.57
N PRO A 168 17.05 9.62 -6.97
CA PRO A 168 18.08 8.64 -7.30
C PRO A 168 18.27 7.61 -6.17
N GLY A 169 18.16 6.34 -6.50
CA GLY A 169 18.20 5.24 -5.52
C GLY A 169 16.91 4.99 -4.75
N GLY A 170 15.84 5.73 -5.07
CA GLY A 170 14.52 5.52 -4.47
C GLY A 170 13.83 4.26 -4.98
N SER A 171 12.80 3.83 -4.26
CA SER A 171 12.03 2.62 -4.54
C SER A 171 10.53 2.85 -4.47
N LEU A 172 9.81 2.07 -5.27
CA LEU A 172 8.36 1.91 -5.22
C LEU A 172 8.04 0.61 -4.48
N ALA A 173 7.10 0.62 -3.55
CA ALA A 173 6.54 -0.58 -2.93
C ALA A 173 5.02 -0.58 -3.14
N MET A 174 4.45 -1.71 -3.51
CA MET A 174 3.01 -1.85 -3.79
C MET A 174 2.45 -3.05 -3.04
N ASN A 175 1.30 -2.89 -2.41
CA ASN A 175 0.49 -3.99 -1.92
C ASN A 175 -0.48 -4.39 -3.04
N ILE A 176 -0.45 -5.67 -3.44
CA ILE A 176 -1.28 -6.22 -4.52
C ILE A 176 -1.99 -7.46 -4.00
N ILE A 177 -3.29 -7.60 -4.23
CA ILE A 177 -4.01 -8.84 -3.95
C ILE A 177 -4.06 -9.65 -5.24
N ALA A 178 -3.39 -10.79 -5.25
CA ALA A 178 -3.31 -11.67 -6.42
C ALA A 178 -2.82 -13.07 -6.05
N ARG A 179 -2.98 -14.00 -7.01
CA ARG A 179 -2.32 -15.32 -6.98
C ARG A 179 -0.96 -15.21 -7.65
N TYR A 180 0.08 -15.76 -7.05
CA TYR A 180 1.40 -15.77 -7.68
C TYR A 180 1.75 -17.08 -8.40
N ARG A 181 0.92 -18.14 -8.26
CA ARG A 181 0.97 -19.36 -9.07
C ARG A 181 -0.36 -19.59 -9.77
N SER A 182 -0.36 -19.36 -11.07
CA SER A 182 -1.53 -19.55 -11.93
C SER A 182 -1.10 -20.02 -13.31
N SER A 183 -1.92 -20.82 -13.99
CA SER A 183 -1.73 -21.20 -15.39
C SER A 183 -2.13 -20.09 -16.38
N THR A 184 -2.75 -19.03 -15.87
CA THR A 184 -3.15 -17.84 -16.65
C THR A 184 -2.61 -16.58 -16.01
N PRO A 185 -2.40 -15.49 -16.78
CA PRO A 185 -1.98 -14.22 -16.21
C PRO A 185 -2.92 -13.71 -15.13
N THR A 186 -2.36 -13.29 -14.00
CA THR A 186 -3.07 -12.65 -12.90
C THR A 186 -2.78 -11.15 -12.88
N LEU A 187 -3.44 -10.40 -11.99
CA LEU A 187 -3.16 -8.98 -11.78
C LEU A 187 -1.67 -8.73 -11.52
N MET A 188 -1.02 -9.56 -10.70
CA MET A 188 0.42 -9.49 -10.41
C MET A 188 1.26 -9.47 -11.69
N HIS A 189 1.03 -10.40 -12.63
CA HIS A 189 1.79 -10.47 -13.89
C HIS A 189 1.61 -9.20 -14.72
N ARG A 190 0.38 -8.69 -14.78
CA ARG A 190 0.06 -7.46 -15.51
C ARG A 190 0.72 -6.23 -14.89
N VAL A 191 0.71 -6.11 -13.56
CA VAL A 191 1.39 -5.02 -12.85
C VAL A 191 2.89 -5.07 -13.08
N MET A 192 3.52 -6.24 -12.95
CA MET A 192 4.94 -6.39 -13.22
C MET A 192 5.29 -6.02 -14.66
N ALA A 193 4.50 -6.45 -15.64
CA ALA A 193 4.69 -6.10 -17.05
C ALA A 193 4.54 -4.59 -17.29
N SER A 194 3.65 -3.91 -16.55
CA SER A 194 3.48 -2.45 -16.64
C SER A 194 4.65 -1.67 -16.01
N LEU A 195 5.28 -2.23 -14.98
CA LEU A 195 6.41 -1.59 -14.28
C LEU A 195 7.75 -1.78 -15.02
N ARG A 196 7.95 -2.89 -15.72
CA ARG A 196 9.23 -3.23 -16.36
C ARG A 196 9.80 -2.16 -17.31
N PRO A 197 9.01 -1.41 -18.10
CA PRO A 197 9.56 -0.34 -18.94
C PRO A 197 10.22 0.79 -18.14
N SER A 198 9.79 0.98 -16.89
CA SER A 198 10.24 2.07 -16.02
C SER A 198 11.20 1.64 -14.91
N PHE A 199 11.34 0.34 -14.63
CA PHE A 199 12.14 -0.16 -13.51
C PHE A 199 13.01 -1.35 -13.95
N THR A 200 14.27 -1.33 -13.57
CA THR A 200 15.24 -2.40 -13.93
C THR A 200 15.23 -3.57 -12.94
N SER A 201 14.78 -3.34 -11.71
CA SER A 201 14.71 -4.35 -10.65
C SER A 201 13.30 -4.44 -10.11
N LEU A 202 12.75 -5.64 -10.11
CA LEU A 202 11.45 -5.97 -9.49
C LEU A 202 11.66 -7.16 -8.55
N ALA A 203 11.19 -7.03 -7.32
CA ALA A 203 11.13 -8.11 -6.35
C ALA A 203 9.69 -8.28 -5.87
N LEU A 204 9.26 -9.52 -5.69
CA LEU A 204 7.91 -9.87 -5.25
C LEU A 204 7.99 -10.91 -4.15
N PHE A 205 7.22 -10.71 -3.07
CA PHE A 205 7.11 -11.68 -1.99
C PHE A 205 5.72 -11.64 -1.34
N PRO A 206 5.22 -12.76 -0.80
CA PRO A 206 3.95 -12.80 -0.10
C PRO A 206 4.02 -12.01 1.20
N ALA A 207 2.90 -11.41 1.61
CA ALA A 207 2.81 -10.75 2.90
C ALA A 207 2.91 -11.75 4.05
N ASP A 208 2.22 -12.89 3.94
CA ASP A 208 2.40 -14.04 4.82
C ASP A 208 3.04 -15.21 4.02
N VAL A 209 4.12 -15.77 4.55
CA VAL A 209 4.82 -16.92 3.95
C VAL A 209 4.03 -18.23 4.03
N HIS A 210 3.01 -18.29 4.86
CA HIS A 210 2.12 -19.45 5.01
C HIS A 210 0.96 -19.44 4.02
N ASP A 211 0.75 -18.35 3.30
CA ASP A 211 -0.30 -18.25 2.29
C ASP A 211 -0.09 -19.21 1.15
N SER A 212 -1.18 -19.81 0.69
CA SER A 212 -1.16 -20.72 -0.47
C SER A 212 -0.87 -19.93 -1.75
N PRO A 213 0.14 -20.34 -2.54
CA PRO A 213 0.47 -19.65 -3.79
C PRO A 213 -0.64 -19.66 -4.85
N ARG A 214 -1.67 -20.47 -4.65
CA ARG A 214 -2.81 -20.64 -5.57
C ARG A 214 -4.03 -19.82 -5.19
N ASP A 215 -4.04 -19.28 -3.97
CA ASP A 215 -5.12 -18.45 -3.48
C ASP A 215 -4.77 -16.97 -3.64
N GLU A 216 -5.78 -16.10 -3.59
CA GLU A 216 -5.56 -14.65 -3.61
C GLU A 216 -5.18 -14.17 -2.23
N HIS A 217 -4.07 -13.46 -2.13
CA HIS A 217 -3.58 -12.88 -0.90
C HIS A 217 -2.71 -11.64 -1.19
N ASN A 218 -2.32 -10.96 -0.14
CA ASN A 218 -1.48 -9.79 -0.28
C ASN A 218 -0.06 -10.16 -0.70
N LEU A 219 0.39 -9.54 -1.77
CA LEU A 219 1.76 -9.61 -2.30
C LEU A 219 2.40 -8.24 -2.22
N ILE A 220 3.64 -8.18 -1.78
CA ILE A 220 4.41 -6.95 -1.78
C ILE A 220 5.34 -6.97 -2.99
N LEU A 221 5.15 -6.01 -3.89
CA LEU A 221 6.02 -5.77 -5.04
C LEU A 221 6.91 -4.56 -4.75
N VAL A 222 8.21 -4.73 -4.89
CA VAL A 222 9.18 -3.64 -4.80
C VAL A 222 9.85 -3.43 -6.15
N ALA A 223 9.87 -2.18 -6.63
CA ALA A 223 10.46 -1.79 -7.91
C ALA A 223 11.49 -0.68 -7.71
N SER A 224 12.62 -0.75 -8.43
CA SER A 224 13.70 0.24 -8.37
C SER A 224 14.47 0.30 -9.67
N HIS A 225 15.22 1.40 -9.89
CA HIS A 225 16.22 1.51 -10.99
C HIS A 225 17.56 0.83 -10.66
N GLN A 226 17.76 0.42 -9.42
CA GLN A 226 18.97 -0.24 -8.94
C GLN A 226 18.58 -1.49 -8.16
N THR A 227 19.53 -2.40 -7.94
CA THR A 227 19.34 -3.47 -6.96
C THR A 227 18.96 -2.85 -5.62
N VAL A 228 17.87 -3.28 -5.04
CA VAL A 228 17.36 -2.72 -3.78
C VAL A 228 18.24 -3.27 -2.64
N PRO A 229 19.06 -2.45 -2.01
CA PRO A 229 19.92 -2.90 -0.93
C PRO A 229 19.11 -3.18 0.33
N ASN A 230 19.62 -4.07 1.18
CA ASN A 230 19.03 -4.40 2.49
C ASN A 230 17.67 -5.11 2.47
N LEU A 231 17.26 -5.66 1.33
CA LEU A 231 16.05 -6.50 1.23
C LEU A 231 16.39 -7.99 1.10
N ASP A 232 17.65 -8.39 1.19
CA ASP A 232 18.08 -9.79 0.95
C ASP A 232 17.31 -10.79 1.80
N TYR A 233 17.00 -10.45 3.05
CA TYR A 233 16.22 -11.31 3.94
C TYR A 233 14.72 -11.37 3.55
N LEU A 234 14.18 -10.31 2.94
CA LEU A 234 12.82 -10.29 2.41
C LEU A 234 12.74 -11.05 1.07
N LEU A 235 13.79 -10.92 0.24
CA LEU A 235 13.88 -11.58 -1.06
C LEU A 235 14.03 -13.10 -0.96
N SER A 236 14.40 -13.65 0.21
CA SER A 236 14.41 -15.11 0.43
C SER A 236 13.05 -15.79 0.15
N ASN A 237 11.98 -15.00 0.16
CA ASN A 237 10.61 -15.43 -0.16
C ASN A 237 10.16 -14.94 -1.54
N GLU A 238 11.09 -14.45 -2.39
CA GLU A 238 10.79 -13.97 -3.72
C GLU A 238 10.11 -15.04 -4.56
N VAL A 239 9.06 -14.64 -5.24
CA VAL A 239 8.31 -15.48 -6.17
C VAL A 239 8.61 -15.04 -7.58
N TYR A 240 9.12 -15.97 -8.39
CA TYR A 240 9.35 -15.72 -9.81
C TYR A 240 8.06 -16.02 -10.58
N PRO A 241 7.43 -15.01 -11.17
CA PRO A 241 6.25 -15.23 -11.99
C PRO A 241 6.61 -16.06 -13.23
N GLN A 242 5.65 -16.85 -13.70
CA GLN A 242 5.79 -17.55 -14.97
C GLN A 242 5.96 -16.51 -16.09
N MET A 243 6.82 -16.82 -17.06
CA MET A 243 7.04 -15.95 -18.22
C MET A 243 5.80 -16.00 -19.14
N PHE A 244 5.10 -14.90 -19.21
CA PHE A 244 4.09 -14.62 -20.21
C PHE A 244 4.62 -13.53 -21.15
N ASP A 245 3.93 -13.30 -22.26
CA ASP A 245 4.22 -12.18 -23.14
C ASP A 245 3.91 -10.85 -22.41
N GLU A 246 4.98 -10.18 -21.94
CA GLU A 246 4.88 -9.00 -21.11
C GLU A 246 4.23 -7.81 -21.82
N GLU A 247 4.46 -7.66 -23.13
CA GLU A 247 3.90 -6.54 -23.88
C GLU A 247 2.36 -6.62 -23.94
N MET A 248 1.82 -7.82 -24.11
CA MET A 248 0.38 -8.07 -24.10
C MET A 248 -0.27 -7.91 -22.72
N LEU A 249 0.54 -8.01 -21.66
CA LEU A 249 0.03 -7.95 -20.27
C LEU A 249 -0.03 -6.52 -19.71
N GLN A 250 0.64 -5.55 -20.35
CA GLN A 250 0.72 -4.17 -19.84
C GLN A 250 -0.66 -3.55 -19.65
N LEU A 251 -0.85 -2.94 -18.48
CA LEU A 251 -1.97 -2.06 -18.21
C LEU A 251 -1.64 -0.66 -18.72
N ARG A 252 -2.60 0.00 -19.37
CA ARG A 252 -2.43 1.35 -19.87
C ARG A 252 -3.60 2.22 -19.44
N ASP A 253 -3.33 3.52 -19.32
CA ASP A 253 -4.40 4.49 -19.09
C ASP A 253 -5.40 4.40 -20.26
N THR A 254 -6.68 4.32 -19.94
CA THR A 254 -7.72 4.44 -20.97
C THR A 254 -7.77 5.91 -21.39
N ASN A 255 -7.52 6.18 -22.68
CA ASN A 255 -7.78 7.49 -23.23
C ASN A 255 -9.27 7.78 -23.07
N ASN A 256 -9.61 8.70 -22.17
CA ASN A 256 -10.91 9.35 -22.22
C ASN A 256 -10.92 10.22 -23.49
N SER A 257 -11.34 9.63 -24.61
CA SER A 257 -11.68 10.34 -25.84
C SER A 257 -13.08 10.94 -25.73
#